data_4786fb81fceef407e6522923db1b7d0a
#
_entry.id   4786fb81fceef407e6522923db1b7d0a
#
_cell.length_a   1.000
_cell.length_b   1.000
_cell.length_c   1.000
_cell.angle_alpha   90.00
_cell.angle_beta   90.00
_cell.angle_gamma   90.00
#
_symmetry.space_group_name_H-M   'P 1'
#
loop_
_entity.id
_entity.type
_entity.pdbx_description
1 polymer ?
#
loop_
_entity_poly.entity_id
_entity_poly.type
_entity_poly.pdbx_seq_one_letter_code
_entity_poly.pdbx_strand_id
1 'polypeptide(L)'
;GLKKADLSLSFSMKNDETAVHCQWVAAAPHYLESWGDVEMKMGHFALMQPTIRPLFDTKQFQEVLLKFSGSSQSYDDAIKTYWNTNILKGASFNKALHDGFYVTTSSNRIVYRDNVDALIQRLIRAKSKAGLELHLYTKTGIGDGQQANNPWLQEFPDPISRITWDNYLTVSKADAEALGLKN
;
A
#
# COMPACT_ATOMS: atom_id res chain seq x y z
N GLY A 1 -4.52 -17.33 12.32
CA GLY A 1 -5.30 -16.19 11.90
C GLY A 1 -6.37 -16.57 10.88
N LEU A 2 -6.06 -16.60 9.59
CA LEU A 2 -7.04 -16.78 8.49
C LEU A 2 -7.92 -18.02 8.61
N LYS A 3 -7.35 -19.16 8.99
CA LYS A 3 -8.11 -20.42 9.20
C LYS A 3 -9.14 -20.39 10.33
N LYS A 4 -9.15 -19.33 11.15
CA LYS A 4 -10.12 -19.16 12.26
C LYS A 4 -11.23 -18.17 11.91
N ALA A 5 -11.18 -17.56 10.73
CA ALA A 5 -12.22 -16.66 10.25
C ALA A 5 -13.38 -17.48 9.67
N ASP A 6 -14.62 -17.03 9.93
CA ASP A 6 -15.82 -17.63 9.36
C ASP A 6 -15.87 -17.49 7.84
N LEU A 7 -15.31 -16.38 7.33
CA LEU A 7 -15.11 -16.12 5.91
C LEU A 7 -13.73 -15.53 5.69
N SER A 8 -12.96 -16.08 4.73
CA SER A 8 -11.71 -15.53 4.27
C SER A 8 -11.68 -15.49 2.75
N LEU A 9 -11.40 -14.31 2.21
CA LEU A 9 -11.39 -14.01 0.78
C LEU A 9 -10.09 -13.29 0.42
N SER A 10 -9.35 -13.83 -0.53
CA SER A 10 -8.16 -13.20 -1.09
C SER A 10 -8.47 -12.51 -2.42
N PHE A 11 -7.90 -11.33 -2.62
CA PHE A 11 -7.91 -10.58 -3.89
C PHE A 11 -6.55 -10.61 -4.58
N SER A 12 -5.77 -11.62 -4.32
CA SER A 12 -4.46 -11.76 -4.95
C SER A 12 -4.61 -12.05 -6.44
N MET A 13 -3.71 -11.46 -7.25
CA MET A 13 -3.59 -11.75 -8.69
C MET A 13 -2.99 -13.13 -8.95
N LYS A 14 -2.41 -13.74 -7.93
CA LYS A 14 -1.75 -15.05 -7.98
C LYS A 14 -2.20 -15.90 -6.82
N ASN A 15 -2.08 -17.21 -6.99
CA ASN A 15 -2.28 -18.14 -5.87
C ASN A 15 -1.01 -18.16 -5.00
N ASP A 16 -0.83 -17.08 -4.24
CA ASP A 16 0.30 -16.88 -3.34
C ASP A 16 0.12 -17.59 -1.99
N GLU A 17 1.10 -17.47 -1.11
CA GLU A 17 1.17 -18.11 0.19
C GLU A 17 0.00 -17.69 1.12
N THR A 18 -0.58 -16.52 0.90
CA THR A 18 -1.75 -16.04 1.64
C THR A 18 -3.03 -16.61 1.04
N ALA A 19 -3.15 -16.58 -0.29
CA ALA A 19 -4.33 -17.04 -1.01
C ALA A 19 -4.63 -18.52 -0.75
N VAL A 20 -3.61 -19.39 -0.67
CA VAL A 20 -3.79 -20.82 -0.36
C VAL A 20 -4.36 -21.10 1.02
N HIS A 21 -4.38 -20.12 1.92
CA HIS A 21 -4.97 -20.21 3.26
C HIS A 21 -6.34 -19.57 3.35
N CYS A 22 -6.84 -18.96 2.28
CA CYS A 22 -8.18 -18.40 2.20
C CYS A 22 -9.18 -19.44 1.69
N GLN A 23 -10.44 -19.28 2.08
CA GLN A 23 -11.53 -20.14 1.60
C GLN A 23 -11.90 -19.83 0.15
N TRP A 24 -11.74 -18.55 -0.24
CA TRP A 24 -12.09 -18.06 -1.56
C TRP A 24 -10.98 -17.17 -2.11
N VAL A 25 -10.80 -17.24 -3.42
CA VAL A 25 -9.92 -16.32 -4.16
C VAL A 25 -10.76 -15.64 -5.23
N ALA A 26 -10.92 -14.32 -5.10
CA ALA A 26 -11.50 -13.46 -6.13
C ALA A 26 -10.34 -12.73 -6.80
N ALA A 27 -9.81 -13.28 -7.88
CA ALA A 27 -8.64 -12.73 -8.55
C ALA A 27 -8.86 -11.26 -8.94
N ALA A 28 -7.98 -10.38 -8.47
CA ALA A 28 -8.01 -8.97 -8.83
C ALA A 28 -7.38 -8.74 -10.21
N PRO A 29 -7.85 -7.74 -10.97
CA PRO A 29 -7.21 -7.32 -12.21
C PRO A 29 -5.88 -6.63 -11.94
N HIS A 30 -5.05 -6.57 -12.96
CA HIS A 30 -3.83 -5.77 -12.94
C HIS A 30 -4.17 -4.26 -12.86
N TYR A 31 -3.28 -3.43 -12.34
CA TYR A 31 -3.54 -1.98 -12.25
C TYR A 31 -3.78 -1.32 -13.61
N LEU A 32 -3.21 -1.85 -14.70
CA LEU A 32 -3.48 -1.39 -16.06
C LEU A 32 -4.90 -1.70 -16.54
N GLU A 33 -5.62 -2.59 -15.87
CA GLU A 33 -6.98 -3.03 -16.14
C GLU A 33 -8.00 -2.40 -15.18
N SER A 34 -7.53 -1.52 -14.29
CA SER A 34 -8.27 -1.09 -13.11
C SER A 34 -8.56 0.40 -13.10
N TRP A 35 -9.73 0.76 -12.58
CA TRP A 35 -10.03 2.12 -12.16
C TRP A 35 -9.47 2.39 -10.76
N GLY A 36 -9.12 3.64 -10.50
CA GLY A 36 -8.69 4.04 -9.17
C GLY A 36 -8.63 5.55 -9.02
N ASP A 37 -8.58 5.97 -7.76
CA ASP A 37 -8.31 7.34 -7.39
C ASP A 37 -7.51 7.38 -6.09
N VAL A 38 -6.84 8.49 -5.87
CA VAL A 38 -6.06 8.71 -4.66
C VAL A 38 -5.93 10.20 -4.35
N GLU A 39 -6.04 10.55 -3.09
CA GLU A 39 -5.62 11.86 -2.60
C GLU A 39 -4.14 11.79 -2.20
N MET A 40 -3.24 12.22 -3.07
CA MET A 40 -1.79 12.16 -2.87
C MET A 40 -1.33 13.04 -1.70
N LYS A 41 -1.95 14.18 -1.55
CA LYS A 41 -1.86 15.11 -0.42
C LYS A 41 -3.13 15.92 -0.37
N MET A 42 -3.40 16.57 0.75
CA MET A 42 -4.62 17.35 0.96
C MET A 42 -4.96 18.22 -0.24
N GLY A 43 -6.13 17.98 -0.81
CA GLY A 43 -6.67 18.71 -1.97
C GLY A 43 -6.03 18.36 -3.32
N HIS A 44 -5.12 17.39 -3.39
CA HIS A 44 -4.52 16.92 -4.65
C HIS A 44 -4.98 15.50 -4.94
N PHE A 45 -5.90 15.38 -5.86
CA PHE A 45 -6.52 14.11 -6.26
C PHE A 45 -5.97 13.66 -7.60
N ALA A 46 -5.68 12.39 -7.74
CA ALA A 46 -5.30 11.75 -9.00
C ALA A 46 -6.32 10.68 -9.38
N LEU A 47 -6.55 10.53 -10.68
CA LEU A 47 -7.40 9.51 -11.27
C LEU A 47 -6.57 8.53 -12.09
N MET A 48 -6.90 7.27 -11.98
CA MET A 48 -6.38 6.21 -12.81
C MET A 48 -7.54 5.54 -13.56
N GLN A 49 -7.40 5.42 -14.86
CA GLN A 49 -8.34 4.68 -15.72
C GLN A 49 -7.63 3.47 -16.34
N PRO A 50 -8.35 2.38 -16.63
CA PRO A 50 -7.76 1.22 -17.25
C PRO A 50 -7.18 1.57 -18.62
N THR A 51 -5.95 1.14 -18.87
CA THR A 51 -5.25 1.28 -20.15
C THR A 51 -5.61 0.15 -21.10
N ILE A 52 -5.91 -1.02 -20.56
CA ILE A 52 -6.30 -2.23 -21.28
C ILE A 52 -7.57 -2.82 -20.68
N ARG A 53 -8.27 -3.64 -21.45
CA ARG A 53 -9.39 -4.43 -20.93
C ARG A 53 -8.87 -5.55 -20.04
N PRO A 54 -9.66 -5.99 -19.05
CA PRO A 54 -9.32 -7.19 -18.29
C PRO A 54 -9.04 -8.38 -19.21
N LEU A 55 -7.90 -9.03 -19.01
CA LEU A 55 -7.49 -10.22 -19.78
C LEU A 55 -8.21 -11.48 -19.29
N PHE A 56 -8.65 -11.48 -18.04
CA PHE A 56 -9.32 -12.60 -17.39
C PHE A 56 -10.61 -12.15 -16.72
N ASP A 57 -11.44 -13.09 -16.29
CA ASP A 57 -12.64 -12.79 -15.51
C ASP A 57 -12.24 -12.43 -14.06
N THR A 58 -11.76 -11.23 -13.90
CA THR A 58 -11.30 -10.66 -12.63
C THR A 58 -12.25 -9.54 -12.18
N LYS A 59 -12.26 -9.26 -10.87
CA LYS A 59 -13.05 -8.18 -10.27
C LYS A 59 -12.21 -7.38 -9.32
N GLN A 60 -12.31 -6.05 -9.42
CA GLN A 60 -11.67 -5.18 -8.45
C GLN A 60 -12.28 -5.37 -7.06
N PHE A 61 -11.45 -5.24 -6.03
CA PHE A 61 -11.90 -5.31 -4.63
C PHE A 61 -13.09 -4.37 -4.37
N GLN A 62 -13.05 -3.17 -4.89
CA GLN A 62 -14.09 -2.17 -4.73
C GLN A 62 -15.42 -2.59 -5.39
N GLU A 63 -15.38 -3.26 -6.54
CA GLU A 63 -16.58 -3.82 -7.18
C GLU A 63 -17.23 -4.90 -6.31
N VAL A 64 -16.41 -5.75 -5.69
CA VAL A 64 -16.91 -6.79 -4.78
C VAL A 64 -17.54 -6.16 -3.53
N LEU A 65 -16.92 -5.11 -2.97
CA LEU A 65 -17.50 -4.39 -1.83
C LEU A 65 -18.82 -3.71 -2.19
N LEU A 66 -18.93 -3.09 -3.38
CA LEU A 66 -20.18 -2.50 -3.86
C LEU A 66 -21.28 -3.56 -3.94
N LYS A 67 -20.98 -4.75 -4.47
CA LYS A 67 -21.95 -5.86 -4.50
C LYS A 67 -22.34 -6.33 -3.11
N PHE A 68 -21.41 -6.46 -2.19
CA PHE A 68 -21.70 -6.85 -0.80
C PHE A 68 -22.56 -5.81 -0.07
N SER A 69 -22.44 -4.52 -0.44
CA SER A 69 -23.33 -3.48 0.07
C SER A 69 -24.72 -3.45 -0.58
N GLY A 70 -24.98 -4.35 -1.52
CA GLY A 70 -26.25 -4.40 -2.28
C GLY A 70 -26.32 -3.40 -3.44
N SER A 71 -25.21 -2.72 -3.78
CA SER A 71 -25.16 -1.79 -4.90
C SER A 71 -25.02 -2.54 -6.23
N SER A 72 -25.76 -2.10 -7.25
CA SER A 72 -25.59 -2.55 -8.65
C SER A 72 -24.68 -1.63 -9.46
N GLN A 73 -24.16 -0.57 -8.84
CA GLN A 73 -23.30 0.42 -9.48
C GLN A 73 -21.94 -0.19 -9.83
N SER A 74 -21.40 0.15 -11.02
CA SER A 74 -20.02 -0.15 -11.36
C SER A 74 -19.05 0.72 -10.56
N TYR A 75 -17.79 0.32 -10.47
CA TYR A 75 -16.82 1.09 -9.67
C TYR A 75 -16.44 2.42 -10.34
N ASP A 76 -16.36 2.49 -11.66
CA ASP A 76 -16.14 3.74 -12.39
C ASP A 76 -17.29 4.73 -12.20
N ASP A 77 -18.55 4.26 -12.23
CA ASP A 77 -19.71 5.09 -11.90
C ASP A 77 -19.68 5.57 -10.44
N ALA A 78 -19.23 4.73 -9.53
CA ALA A 78 -19.08 5.08 -8.13
C ALA A 78 -18.02 6.18 -7.94
N ILE A 79 -16.84 6.04 -8.57
CA ILE A 79 -15.80 7.09 -8.60
C ILE A 79 -16.36 8.39 -9.17
N LYS A 80 -16.98 8.33 -10.33
CA LYS A 80 -17.56 9.51 -10.99
C LYS A 80 -18.59 10.20 -10.11
N THR A 81 -19.47 9.44 -9.49
CA THR A 81 -20.48 9.98 -8.56
C THR A 81 -19.83 10.64 -7.36
N TYR A 82 -18.87 9.97 -6.74
CA TYR A 82 -18.15 10.50 -5.59
C TYR A 82 -17.37 11.78 -5.92
N TRP A 83 -16.68 11.79 -7.05
CA TRP A 83 -15.92 12.96 -7.51
C TRP A 83 -16.80 14.16 -7.78
N ASN A 84 -17.91 13.97 -8.52
CA ASN A 84 -18.86 15.04 -8.81
C ASN A 84 -19.47 15.64 -7.53
N THR A 85 -19.77 14.77 -6.55
CA THR A 85 -20.44 15.20 -5.32
C THR A 85 -19.47 15.85 -4.33
N ASN A 86 -18.27 15.29 -4.16
CA ASN A 86 -17.41 15.63 -3.02
C ASN A 86 -16.15 16.42 -3.41
N ILE A 87 -15.63 16.25 -4.63
CA ILE A 87 -14.32 16.76 -5.02
C ILE A 87 -14.43 17.94 -5.99
N LEU A 88 -15.14 17.76 -7.09
CA LEU A 88 -15.10 18.67 -8.23
C LEU A 88 -15.85 19.98 -8.04
N LYS A 89 -16.85 20.01 -7.15
CA LYS A 89 -17.65 21.22 -6.85
C LYS A 89 -18.14 21.94 -8.12
N GLY A 90 -18.59 21.20 -9.12
CA GLY A 90 -19.06 21.72 -10.40
C GLY A 90 -18.03 21.74 -11.54
N ALA A 91 -16.78 21.39 -11.30
CA ALA A 91 -15.79 21.18 -12.36
C ALA A 91 -16.10 19.90 -13.16
N SER A 92 -15.60 19.82 -14.39
CA SER A 92 -15.86 18.69 -15.29
C SER A 92 -15.06 17.46 -14.89
N PHE A 93 -15.75 16.33 -14.64
CA PHE A 93 -15.12 15.04 -14.42
C PHE A 93 -14.29 14.58 -15.63
N ASN A 94 -14.81 14.77 -16.84
CA ASN A 94 -14.09 14.37 -18.05
C ASN A 94 -12.78 15.17 -18.22
N LYS A 95 -12.77 16.43 -17.80
CA LYS A 95 -11.53 17.22 -17.81
C LYS A 95 -10.53 16.68 -16.79
N ALA A 96 -10.97 16.41 -15.57
CA ALA A 96 -10.11 15.84 -14.52
C ALA A 96 -9.56 14.45 -14.93
N LEU A 97 -10.39 13.65 -15.60
CA LEU A 97 -9.98 12.34 -16.13
C LEU A 97 -8.94 12.47 -17.25
N HIS A 98 -9.14 13.42 -18.17
CA HIS A 98 -8.19 13.73 -19.25
C HIS A 98 -6.85 14.20 -18.69
N ASP A 99 -6.88 15.10 -17.71
CA ASP A 99 -5.69 15.67 -17.09
C ASP A 99 -5.01 14.65 -16.12
N GLY A 100 -5.73 13.63 -15.67
CA GLY A 100 -5.28 12.61 -14.74
C GLY A 100 -5.24 13.07 -13.28
N PHE A 101 -5.51 14.33 -13.01
CA PHE A 101 -5.51 14.91 -11.66
C PHE A 101 -6.46 16.10 -11.53
N TYR A 102 -6.77 16.43 -10.28
CA TYR A 102 -7.52 17.63 -9.92
C TYR A 102 -6.99 18.20 -8.62
N VAL A 103 -6.85 19.52 -8.57
CA VAL A 103 -6.38 20.24 -7.36
C VAL A 103 -7.49 21.15 -6.87
N THR A 104 -7.90 20.94 -5.62
CA THR A 104 -8.85 21.83 -4.96
C THR A 104 -8.14 23.07 -4.40
N THR A 105 -8.83 24.21 -4.41
CA THR A 105 -8.31 25.44 -3.83
C THR A 105 -8.44 25.47 -2.30
N SER A 106 -8.73 24.34 -1.66
CA SER A 106 -8.90 24.28 -0.22
C SER A 106 -7.58 24.52 0.50
N SER A 107 -7.46 25.69 1.11
CA SER A 107 -6.36 26.06 1.97
C SER A 107 -6.69 25.76 3.43
N ASN A 108 -7.02 24.52 3.73
CA ASN A 108 -7.13 24.13 5.14
C ASN A 108 -5.74 24.17 5.76
N ARG A 109 -5.42 25.28 6.39
CA ARG A 109 -4.19 25.40 7.16
C ARG A 109 -4.29 24.44 8.34
N ILE A 110 -3.46 23.42 8.33
CA ILE A 110 -3.33 22.53 9.48
C ILE A 110 -2.74 23.36 10.62
N VAL A 111 -3.53 23.56 11.66
CA VAL A 111 -3.05 24.17 12.91
C VAL A 111 -2.59 23.02 13.80
N TYR A 112 -1.29 22.85 13.91
CA TYR A 112 -0.71 21.90 14.86
C TYR A 112 -0.94 22.45 16.27
N ARG A 113 -1.68 21.72 17.09
CA ARG A 113 -1.83 21.98 18.52
C ARG A 113 -0.93 21.01 19.28
N ASP A 114 0.37 21.21 19.17
CA ASP A 114 1.31 20.33 19.81
C ASP A 114 1.74 20.86 21.17
N ASN A 115 1.58 20.01 22.17
CA ASN A 115 2.32 20.16 23.40
C ASN A 115 3.68 19.48 23.22
N VAL A 116 4.63 20.23 22.64
CA VAL A 116 5.98 19.76 22.33
C VAL A 116 6.66 19.26 23.61
N ASP A 117 6.45 19.93 24.74
CA ASP A 117 7.05 19.52 26.03
C ASP A 117 6.55 18.15 26.48
N ALA A 118 5.24 17.85 26.33
CA ALA A 118 4.70 16.54 26.64
C ALA A 118 5.28 15.45 25.73
N LEU A 119 5.50 15.74 24.46
CA LEU A 119 6.15 14.83 23.51
C LEU A 119 7.60 14.54 23.92
N ILE A 120 8.37 15.59 24.20
CA ILE A 120 9.76 15.50 24.67
C ILE A 120 9.82 14.66 25.95
N GLN A 121 8.94 14.92 26.93
CA GLN A 121 8.89 14.16 28.17
C GLN A 121 8.56 12.66 27.93
N ARG A 122 7.72 12.35 26.96
CA ARG A 122 7.45 10.96 26.58
C ARG A 122 8.67 10.29 25.95
N LEU A 123 9.41 10.99 25.08
CA LEU A 123 10.64 10.49 24.47
C LEU A 123 11.74 10.28 25.52
N ILE A 124 11.93 11.21 26.45
CA ILE A 124 12.90 11.10 27.55
C ILE A 124 12.55 9.93 28.48
N ARG A 125 11.27 9.67 28.73
CA ARG A 125 10.80 8.53 29.53
C ARG A 125 10.88 7.20 28.82
N ALA A 126 10.94 7.20 27.48
CA ALA A 126 11.17 5.98 26.71
C ALA A 126 12.61 5.50 26.93
N LYS A 127 12.83 4.76 28.04
CA LYS A 127 14.12 4.19 28.34
C LYS A 127 14.45 3.11 27.31
N SER A 128 15.58 3.23 26.67
CA SER A 128 16.19 2.12 25.93
C SER A 128 16.34 0.94 26.88
N LYS A 129 15.84 -0.23 26.49
CA LYS A 129 16.09 -1.47 27.24
C LYS A 129 17.55 -1.86 27.01
N ALA A 130 18.19 -2.42 28.05
CA ALA A 130 19.50 -2.99 27.87
C ALA A 130 19.43 -4.20 26.92
N GLY A 131 20.36 -4.31 25.99
CA GLY A 131 20.44 -5.38 25.00
C GLY A 131 20.41 -4.87 23.57
N LEU A 132 20.29 -5.80 22.63
CA LEU A 132 20.18 -5.48 21.21
C LEU A 132 18.77 -5.04 20.88
N GLU A 133 18.66 -3.98 20.07
CA GLU A 133 17.41 -3.50 19.54
C GLU A 133 17.29 -3.94 18.07
N LEU A 134 16.19 -4.63 17.74
CA LEU A 134 15.92 -5.10 16.38
C LEU A 134 15.11 -4.07 15.62
N HIS A 135 15.70 -3.52 14.56
CA HIS A 135 15.02 -2.66 13.58
C HIS A 135 14.69 -3.47 12.33
N LEU A 136 13.39 -3.55 12.01
CA LEU A 136 12.91 -4.18 10.78
C LEU A 136 12.65 -3.10 9.73
N TYR A 137 13.19 -3.29 8.54
CA TYR A 137 12.95 -2.40 7.40
C TYR A 137 12.80 -3.19 6.11
N THR A 138 12.16 -2.58 5.12
CA THR A 138 11.96 -3.18 3.81
C THR A 138 13.14 -2.87 2.89
N LYS A 139 13.60 -3.85 2.11
CA LYS A 139 14.59 -3.63 1.07
C LYS A 139 14.04 -2.69 0.00
N THR A 140 14.84 -1.78 -0.51
CA THR A 140 14.43 -0.82 -1.55
C THR A 140 13.89 -1.50 -2.81
N GLY A 141 14.49 -2.61 -3.23
CA GLY A 141 14.10 -3.33 -4.45
C GLY A 141 12.81 -4.15 -4.30
N ILE A 142 12.54 -4.68 -3.10
CA ILE A 142 11.39 -5.56 -2.85
C ILE A 142 10.22 -4.81 -2.20
N GLY A 143 10.50 -3.71 -1.48
CA GLY A 143 9.49 -2.90 -0.81
C GLY A 143 8.67 -3.72 0.19
N ASP A 144 7.36 -3.65 0.04
CA ASP A 144 6.39 -4.35 0.90
C ASP A 144 6.20 -5.84 0.59
N GLY A 145 6.90 -6.36 -0.43
CA GLY A 145 6.85 -7.76 -0.84
C GLY A 145 5.79 -8.10 -1.90
N GLN A 146 5.00 -7.16 -2.38
CA GLN A 146 4.02 -7.44 -3.46
C GLN A 146 4.67 -8.04 -4.71
N GLN A 147 5.93 -7.70 -4.97
CA GLN A 147 6.72 -8.19 -6.08
C GLN A 147 7.78 -9.24 -5.66
N ALA A 148 7.65 -9.84 -4.46
CA ALA A 148 8.66 -10.74 -3.91
C ALA A 148 8.94 -11.97 -4.79
N ASN A 149 7.96 -12.45 -5.56
CA ASN A 149 8.10 -13.58 -6.48
C ASN A 149 8.69 -13.19 -7.85
N ASN A 150 9.16 -11.96 -8.01
CA ASN A 150 9.86 -11.54 -9.23
C ASN A 150 11.36 -11.85 -9.09
N PRO A 151 11.90 -12.84 -9.83
CA PRO A 151 13.31 -13.24 -9.70
C PRO A 151 14.27 -12.12 -10.07
N TRP A 152 13.94 -11.26 -11.02
CA TRP A 152 14.80 -10.13 -11.39
C TRP A 152 14.92 -9.12 -10.27
N LEU A 153 13.84 -8.86 -9.51
CA LEU A 153 13.91 -8.02 -8.32
C LEU A 153 14.71 -8.68 -7.20
N GLN A 154 14.66 -10.01 -7.09
CA GLN A 154 15.48 -10.77 -6.13
C GLN A 154 16.97 -10.70 -6.48
N GLU A 155 17.31 -10.69 -7.75
CA GLU A 155 18.69 -10.53 -8.24
C GLU A 155 19.18 -9.09 -8.17
N PHE A 156 18.28 -8.12 -8.07
CA PHE A 156 18.63 -6.71 -8.02
C PHE A 156 19.35 -6.39 -6.71
N PRO A 157 20.62 -5.93 -6.76
CA PRO A 157 21.40 -5.71 -5.55
C PRO A 157 20.86 -4.54 -4.73
N ASP A 158 20.83 -4.72 -3.41
CA ASP A 158 20.55 -3.63 -2.49
C ASP A 158 21.56 -2.48 -2.72
N PRO A 159 21.12 -1.22 -2.79
CA PRO A 159 21.99 -0.10 -3.13
C PRO A 159 23.14 0.14 -2.13
N ILE A 160 22.98 -0.27 -0.88
CA ILE A 160 23.97 -0.08 0.19
C ILE A 160 24.80 -1.34 0.43
N SER A 161 24.13 -2.45 0.79
CA SER A 161 24.79 -3.69 1.16
C SER A 161 25.27 -4.52 -0.03
N ARG A 162 24.74 -4.28 -1.21
CA ARG A 162 24.99 -5.06 -2.44
C ARG A 162 24.52 -6.51 -2.36
N ILE A 163 23.75 -6.88 -1.36
CA ILE A 163 23.23 -8.23 -1.17
C ILE A 163 22.03 -8.44 -2.09
N THR A 164 21.98 -9.62 -2.70
CA THR A 164 20.88 -10.10 -3.55
C THR A 164 20.16 -11.26 -2.87
N TRP A 165 18.97 -11.60 -3.35
CA TRP A 165 18.14 -12.72 -2.90
C TRP A 165 17.70 -12.65 -1.43
N ASP A 166 18.47 -13.21 -0.52
CA ASP A 166 18.08 -13.45 0.86
C ASP A 166 17.91 -12.19 1.72
N ASN A 167 17.27 -12.37 2.85
CA ASN A 167 17.27 -11.38 3.91
C ASN A 167 18.65 -11.34 4.58
N TYR A 168 19.03 -10.19 5.09
CA TYR A 168 20.29 -10.00 5.75
C TYR A 168 20.12 -9.29 7.10
N LEU A 169 21.08 -9.50 7.97
CA LEU A 169 21.20 -8.81 9.25
C LEU A 169 22.39 -7.83 9.18
N THR A 170 22.13 -6.57 9.43
CA THR A 170 23.18 -5.56 9.58
C THR A 170 23.48 -5.39 11.07
N VAL A 171 24.74 -5.57 11.44
CA VAL A 171 25.19 -5.49 12.84
C VAL A 171 26.56 -4.78 12.88
N SER A 172 26.85 -4.09 13.97
CA SER A 172 28.18 -3.49 14.15
C SER A 172 29.27 -4.56 14.21
N LYS A 173 30.49 -4.24 13.79
CA LYS A 173 31.61 -5.18 13.85
C LYS A 173 31.89 -5.63 15.30
N ALA A 174 31.79 -4.70 16.24
CA ALA A 174 32.01 -5.01 17.66
C ALA A 174 30.97 -5.98 18.23
N ASP A 175 29.68 -5.77 17.86
CA ASP A 175 28.60 -6.66 18.27
C ASP A 175 28.73 -8.04 17.61
N ALA A 176 29.11 -8.07 16.33
CA ALA A 176 29.33 -9.32 15.61
C ALA A 176 30.44 -10.16 16.28
N GLU A 177 31.55 -9.54 16.65
CA GLU A 177 32.65 -10.18 17.37
C GLU A 177 32.20 -10.67 18.75
N ALA A 178 31.49 -9.82 19.52
CA ALA A 178 30.97 -10.18 20.84
C ALA A 178 29.96 -11.33 20.81
N LEU A 179 29.18 -11.44 19.74
CA LEU A 179 28.17 -12.49 19.54
C LEU A 179 28.75 -13.75 18.84
N GLY A 180 30.01 -13.71 18.40
CA GLY A 180 30.61 -14.79 17.63
C GLY A 180 30.02 -15.02 16.27
N LEU A 181 29.41 -13.98 15.64
CA LEU A 181 28.81 -14.05 14.32
C LEU A 181 29.92 -14.07 13.25
N LYS A 182 29.75 -14.93 12.27
CA LYS A 182 30.61 -15.02 11.09
C LYS A 182 29.80 -14.74 9.84
N ASN A 183 30.44 -14.11 8.87
CA ASN A 183 29.86 -13.90 7.55
C ASN A 183 29.99 -15.20 6.73
#